data_c6c81a21a7ccd76423788747178ac555
#
_entry.id   c6c81a21a7ccd76423788747178ac555
#
_cell.length_a   1.000
_cell.length_b   1.000
_cell.length_c   1.000
_cell.angle_alpha   90.00
_cell.angle_beta   90.00
_cell.angle_gamma   90.00
#
_symmetry.space_group_name_H-M   'P 1'
#
loop_
_entity.id
_entity.type
_entity.pdbx_description
1 polymer ?
#
loop_
_entity_poly.entity_id
_entity_poly.type
_entity_poly.pdbx_seq_one_letter_code
_entity_poly.pdbx_strand_id
1 'polypeptide(L)'
;MNLTYRILWIEDNDQYIESLNQATLERYVQEQGFDLDITFRTSPEDIALEVDGSAYDLMVIDYQITEDNRHDETGKENARGSKTGDDVIKSVREHDCLTEVIFYSGSPTPTLRRLAADRELEGVFFSDRDHEVLIRKICDVFDLTVRKVVDVANMRGIVMAGVADIDHQLSDLLIKLHECLDAENKEKHHKKIFKRMLERERSVKLLVQDQDNDLLKNVYAAIKSLAELEPKNFDSLIGLREFDSYSRVEAAASLCGKYQALSDEKRIIEEIKFLLKWRNALAHQCPTNNEGIYTFEPDEGVPEPFDDARTLDLRKRLRDHRLHLAEILTKVPTSGQG
;
A
#
# COMPACT_ATOMS: atom_id res chain seq x y z
N MET A 1 3.74 1.03 5.58
CA MET A 1 4.25 -0.14 4.81
C MET A 1 3.58 -0.08 3.45
N ASN A 2 4.36 0.08 2.41
CA ASN A 2 3.80 0.31 1.08
C ASN A 2 3.50 -1.04 0.43
N LEU A 3 2.28 -1.26 -0.08
CA LEU A 3 1.94 -2.44 -0.89
C LEU A 3 2.51 -2.28 -2.32
N THR A 4 3.77 -1.89 -2.42
CA THR A 4 4.48 -1.69 -3.68
C THR A 4 5.56 -2.74 -3.80
N TYR A 5 5.55 -3.51 -4.88
CA TYR A 5 6.60 -4.44 -5.25
C TYR A 5 7.59 -3.70 -6.17
N ARG A 6 8.84 -3.62 -5.74
CA ARG A 6 9.88 -2.83 -6.42
C ARG A 6 10.85 -3.74 -7.14
N ILE A 7 11.01 -3.49 -8.42
CA ILE A 7 11.95 -4.23 -9.28
C ILE A 7 13.05 -3.28 -9.77
N LEU A 8 14.30 -3.66 -9.54
CA LEU A 8 15.43 -3.08 -10.26
C LEU A 8 15.72 -3.92 -11.49
N TRP A 9 15.61 -3.32 -12.68
CA TRP A 9 15.85 -4.01 -13.94
C TRP A 9 17.06 -3.41 -14.65
N ILE A 10 18.07 -4.25 -14.90
CA ILE A 10 19.31 -3.87 -15.53
C ILE A 10 19.35 -4.49 -16.93
N GLU A 11 19.22 -3.64 -17.95
CA GLU A 11 19.20 -3.99 -19.37
C GLU A 11 19.69 -2.79 -20.19
N ASP A 12 20.70 -2.98 -21.03
CA ASP A 12 21.29 -1.93 -21.85
C ASP A 12 20.61 -1.71 -23.20
N ASN A 13 19.64 -2.55 -23.54
CA ASN A 13 18.93 -2.49 -24.81
C ASN A 13 17.54 -1.82 -24.65
N ASP A 14 17.46 -0.52 -24.94
CA ASP A 14 16.21 0.26 -24.86
C ASP A 14 15.09 -0.34 -25.73
N GLN A 15 15.41 -0.88 -26.91
CA GLN A 15 14.40 -1.51 -27.78
C GLN A 15 13.81 -2.77 -27.15
N TYR A 16 14.62 -3.52 -26.41
CA TYR A 16 14.14 -4.67 -25.66
C TYR A 16 13.20 -4.22 -24.52
N ILE A 17 13.59 -3.18 -23.76
CA ILE A 17 12.77 -2.60 -22.71
C ILE A 17 11.41 -2.12 -23.27
N GLU A 18 11.41 -1.39 -24.38
CA GLU A 18 10.19 -0.90 -25.03
C GLU A 18 9.29 -2.03 -25.55
N SER A 19 9.88 -3.17 -25.94
CA SER A 19 9.13 -4.34 -26.43
C SER A 19 8.54 -5.23 -25.32
N LEU A 20 8.94 -5.00 -24.06
CA LEU A 20 8.42 -5.76 -22.92
C LEU A 20 6.94 -5.47 -22.68
N ASN A 21 6.17 -6.52 -22.48
CA ASN A 21 4.77 -6.40 -22.09
C ASN A 21 4.62 -6.10 -20.58
N GLN A 22 5.09 -4.90 -20.18
CA GLN A 22 5.03 -4.44 -18.79
C GLN A 22 3.60 -4.41 -18.24
N ALA A 23 2.61 -4.09 -19.09
CA ALA A 23 1.20 -4.07 -18.69
C ALA A 23 0.68 -5.44 -18.20
N THR A 24 1.21 -6.54 -18.75
CA THR A 24 0.86 -7.89 -18.26
C THR A 24 1.41 -8.14 -16.86
N LEU A 25 2.65 -7.75 -16.60
CA LEU A 25 3.27 -7.87 -15.29
C LEU A 25 2.57 -6.97 -14.26
N GLU A 26 2.32 -5.73 -14.64
CA GLU A 26 1.62 -4.77 -13.78
C GLU A 26 0.24 -5.27 -13.38
N ARG A 27 -0.56 -5.73 -14.35
CA ARG A 27 -1.88 -6.34 -14.07
C ARG A 27 -1.77 -7.53 -13.13
N TYR A 28 -0.80 -8.43 -13.34
CA TYR A 28 -0.60 -9.59 -12.49
C TYR A 28 -0.33 -9.19 -11.03
N VAL A 29 0.58 -8.26 -10.81
CA VAL A 29 0.95 -7.75 -9.49
C VAL A 29 -0.24 -7.04 -8.82
N GLN A 30 -1.00 -6.26 -9.60
CA GLN A 30 -2.23 -5.59 -9.12
C GLN A 30 -3.32 -6.59 -8.73
N GLU A 31 -3.47 -7.68 -9.46
CA GLU A 31 -4.39 -8.77 -9.12
C GLU A 31 -4.03 -9.47 -7.80
N GLN A 32 -2.79 -9.33 -7.32
CA GLN A 32 -2.35 -9.78 -6.01
C GLN A 32 -2.44 -8.70 -4.91
N GLY A 33 -2.97 -7.52 -5.23
CA GLY A 33 -3.18 -6.41 -4.30
C GLY A 33 -1.94 -5.58 -4.02
N PHE A 34 -0.97 -5.57 -4.94
CA PHE A 34 0.24 -4.75 -4.88
C PHE A 34 0.28 -3.73 -6.02
N ASP A 35 0.99 -2.64 -5.82
CA ASP A 35 1.43 -1.75 -6.89
C ASP A 35 2.79 -2.24 -7.40
N LEU A 36 3.10 -1.99 -8.67
CA LEU A 36 4.38 -2.33 -9.27
C LEU A 36 5.18 -1.05 -9.52
N ASP A 37 6.44 -1.07 -9.10
CA ASP A 37 7.43 -0.01 -9.38
C ASP A 37 8.66 -0.64 -10.03
N ILE A 38 8.95 -0.28 -11.28
CA ILE A 38 10.11 -0.79 -12.01
C ILE A 38 11.09 0.35 -12.26
N THR A 39 12.29 0.20 -11.73
CA THR A 39 13.41 1.09 -12.01
C THR A 39 14.33 0.44 -13.03
N PHE A 40 14.42 1.01 -14.23
CA PHE A 40 15.36 0.56 -15.25
C PHE A 40 16.72 1.23 -15.10
N ARG A 41 17.79 0.44 -15.28
CA ARG A 41 19.16 0.92 -15.38
C ARG A 41 19.81 0.33 -16.63
N THR A 42 20.43 1.18 -17.42
CA THR A 42 21.12 0.78 -18.66
C THR A 42 22.61 0.59 -18.48
N SER A 43 23.16 0.92 -17.31
CA SER A 43 24.56 0.78 -16.98
C SER A 43 24.74 0.03 -15.65
N PRO A 44 25.75 -0.84 -15.54
CA PRO A 44 26.10 -1.52 -14.28
C PRO A 44 26.92 -0.63 -13.32
N GLU A 45 27.24 0.60 -13.70
CA GLU A 45 28.01 1.52 -12.88
C GLU A 45 27.19 1.99 -11.68
N ASP A 46 27.79 1.94 -10.50
CA ASP A 46 27.24 2.43 -9.23
C ASP A 46 26.03 1.65 -8.63
N ILE A 47 25.64 0.52 -9.22
CA ILE A 47 24.48 -0.24 -8.71
C ILE A 47 24.69 -0.70 -7.27
N ALA A 48 25.89 -1.09 -6.89
CA ALA A 48 26.21 -1.53 -5.53
C ALA A 48 26.07 -0.40 -4.49
N LEU A 49 26.22 0.85 -4.88
CA LEU A 49 26.06 2.02 -4.01
C LEU A 49 24.57 2.44 -3.89
N GLU A 50 23.75 2.15 -4.90
CA GLU A 50 22.30 2.46 -4.91
C GLU A 50 21.45 1.33 -4.33
N VAL A 51 21.94 0.10 -4.28
CA VAL A 51 21.21 -1.05 -3.73
C VAL A 51 21.40 -1.10 -2.21
N ASP A 52 20.69 -0.22 -1.52
CA ASP A 52 20.30 -0.52 -0.16
C ASP A 52 19.41 -1.78 -0.23
N GLY A 53 19.76 -2.85 0.49
CA GLY A 53 19.08 -4.15 0.45
C GLY A 53 17.58 -4.09 0.79
N SER A 54 17.10 -2.96 1.31
CA SER A 54 15.69 -2.66 1.58
C SER A 54 14.97 -1.95 0.43
N ALA A 55 15.69 -1.51 -0.63
CA ALA A 55 15.11 -0.67 -1.68
C ALA A 55 14.31 -1.46 -2.72
N TYR A 56 14.72 -2.70 -3.02
CA TYR A 56 14.10 -3.52 -4.07
C TYR A 56 13.73 -4.91 -3.55
N ASP A 57 12.60 -5.42 -4.05
CA ASP A 57 12.10 -6.77 -3.73
C ASP A 57 12.64 -7.83 -4.70
N LEU A 58 13.05 -7.41 -5.90
CA LEU A 58 13.60 -8.26 -6.95
C LEU A 58 14.57 -7.48 -7.82
N MET A 59 15.65 -8.12 -8.24
CA MET A 59 16.54 -7.62 -9.31
C MET A 59 16.40 -8.50 -10.55
N VAL A 60 16.27 -7.89 -11.73
CA VAL A 60 16.24 -8.57 -13.03
C VAL A 60 17.43 -8.07 -13.84
N ILE A 61 18.37 -8.97 -14.17
CA ILE A 61 19.68 -8.59 -14.68
C ILE A 61 19.97 -9.36 -15.95
N ASP A 62 20.23 -8.65 -17.07
CA ASP A 62 20.76 -9.29 -18.28
C ASP A 62 22.24 -9.69 -18.07
N TYR A 63 22.61 -10.79 -18.65
CA TYR A 63 24.01 -11.24 -18.68
C TYR A 63 24.89 -10.31 -19.51
N GLN A 64 24.42 -9.93 -20.71
CA GLN A 64 25.17 -9.11 -21.66
C GLN A 64 24.83 -7.64 -21.46
N ILE A 65 25.48 -6.99 -20.51
CA ILE A 65 25.38 -5.55 -20.33
C ILE A 65 26.66 -4.95 -20.94
N THR A 66 26.53 -4.26 -22.08
CA THR A 66 27.62 -3.56 -22.70
C THR A 66 27.73 -2.15 -22.16
N GLU A 67 28.91 -1.72 -21.74
CA GLU A 67 29.14 -0.30 -21.52
C GLU A 67 28.89 0.43 -22.84
N ASP A 68 28.13 1.52 -22.74
CA ASP A 68 27.74 2.41 -23.83
C ASP A 68 28.87 2.53 -24.88
N ASN A 69 28.60 2.07 -26.09
CA ASN A 69 29.47 2.27 -27.26
C ASN A 69 29.51 3.77 -27.61
N ARG A 70 30.04 4.59 -26.71
CA ARG A 70 30.55 5.90 -27.10
C ARG A 70 31.80 5.64 -27.87
N HIS A 71 31.64 5.46 -29.18
CA HIS A 71 32.75 5.63 -30.11
C HIS A 71 33.34 6.99 -29.79
N ASP A 72 34.54 6.98 -29.20
CA ASP A 72 35.33 8.18 -29.27
C ASP A 72 35.64 8.42 -30.76
N GLU A 73 35.67 9.68 -31.16
CA GLU A 73 35.88 10.07 -32.56
C GLU A 73 37.23 9.52 -33.14
N THR A 74 37.99 8.74 -32.39
CA THR A 74 39.29 8.19 -32.75
C THR A 74 39.30 6.70 -33.05
N GLY A 75 38.14 5.99 -32.88
CA GLY A 75 38.02 4.58 -33.30
C GLY A 75 38.90 3.59 -32.52
N LYS A 76 39.41 3.95 -31.35
CA LYS A 76 40.13 3.02 -30.46
C LYS A 76 39.16 2.40 -29.47
N GLU A 77 38.98 1.09 -29.55
CA GLU A 77 38.38 0.29 -28.47
C GLU A 77 39.15 0.55 -27.18
N ASN A 78 38.57 1.37 -26.29
CA ASN A 78 39.05 1.45 -24.93
C ASN A 78 38.57 0.17 -24.23
N ALA A 79 39.47 -0.81 -24.17
CA ALA A 79 39.31 -2.02 -23.36
C ALA A 79 39.41 -1.69 -21.86
N ARG A 80 38.45 -0.88 -21.32
CA ARG A 80 38.08 -0.89 -19.91
C ARG A 80 37.07 -2.01 -19.78
N GLY A 81 37.38 -3.00 -18.95
CA GLY A 81 36.67 -4.25 -18.85
C GLY A 81 35.16 -4.06 -18.76
N SER A 82 34.49 -4.54 -19.79
CA SER A 82 33.00 -4.62 -19.81
C SER A 82 32.56 -5.42 -18.61
N LYS A 83 31.80 -4.79 -17.70
CA LYS A 83 31.13 -5.51 -16.59
C LYS A 83 29.99 -6.31 -17.17
N THR A 84 29.94 -7.59 -16.88
CA THR A 84 28.84 -8.48 -17.22
C THR A 84 27.83 -8.57 -16.08
N GLY A 85 26.61 -9.05 -16.34
CA GLY A 85 25.57 -9.13 -15.30
C GLY A 85 25.98 -9.96 -14.09
N ASP A 86 26.83 -10.97 -14.27
CA ASP A 86 27.37 -11.75 -13.16
C ASP A 86 28.37 -10.95 -12.30
N ASP A 87 29.11 -9.99 -12.86
CA ASP A 87 29.94 -9.07 -12.09
C ASP A 87 29.09 -8.15 -11.22
N VAL A 88 27.92 -7.72 -11.74
CA VAL A 88 26.96 -6.94 -11.00
C VAL A 88 26.40 -7.74 -9.82
N ILE A 89 25.95 -8.97 -10.07
CA ILE A 89 25.40 -9.84 -9.01
C ILE A 89 26.46 -10.06 -7.92
N LYS A 90 27.70 -10.34 -8.30
CA LYS A 90 28.79 -10.52 -7.37
C LYS A 90 29.02 -9.26 -6.52
N SER A 91 29.08 -8.10 -7.15
CA SER A 91 29.25 -6.83 -6.45
C SER A 91 28.12 -6.57 -5.45
N VAL A 92 26.87 -6.85 -5.82
CA VAL A 92 25.70 -6.72 -4.95
C VAL A 92 25.82 -7.66 -3.73
N ARG A 93 26.26 -8.90 -3.93
CA ARG A 93 26.46 -9.88 -2.84
C ARG A 93 27.61 -9.48 -1.90
N GLU A 94 28.69 -8.89 -2.42
CA GLU A 94 29.80 -8.36 -1.62
C GLU A 94 29.38 -7.21 -0.69
N HIS A 95 28.21 -6.58 -0.95
CA HIS A 95 27.62 -5.54 -0.10
C HIS A 95 26.46 -6.07 0.78
N ASP A 96 26.46 -7.36 1.08
CA ASP A 96 25.47 -8.03 1.95
C ASP A 96 23.99 -7.91 1.46
N CYS A 97 23.77 -7.57 0.19
CA CYS A 97 22.44 -7.53 -0.39
C CYS A 97 22.03 -8.93 -0.85
N LEU A 98 21.01 -9.51 -0.20
CA LEU A 98 20.46 -10.85 -0.47
C LEU A 98 19.12 -10.84 -1.23
N THR A 99 18.75 -9.71 -1.82
CA THR A 99 17.56 -9.61 -2.69
C THR A 99 17.60 -10.67 -3.78
N GLU A 100 16.48 -11.34 -4.04
CA GLU A 100 16.35 -12.33 -5.11
C GLU A 100 16.74 -11.72 -6.45
N VAL A 101 17.45 -12.49 -7.28
CA VAL A 101 17.91 -12.07 -8.61
C VAL A 101 17.35 -13.01 -9.67
N ILE A 102 16.76 -12.46 -10.72
CA ILE A 102 16.54 -13.17 -11.99
C ILE A 102 17.66 -12.79 -12.94
N PHE A 103 18.47 -13.77 -13.31
CA PHE A 103 19.57 -13.64 -14.24
C PHE A 103 19.16 -14.25 -15.58
N TYR A 104 19.13 -13.45 -16.64
CA TYR A 104 18.64 -13.88 -17.93
C TYR A 104 19.61 -13.56 -19.07
N SER A 105 19.45 -14.22 -20.21
CA SER A 105 20.28 -14.00 -21.39
C SER A 105 19.62 -14.59 -22.64
N GLY A 106 20.02 -14.11 -23.82
CA GLY A 106 19.81 -14.80 -25.09
C GLY A 106 20.58 -16.12 -25.24
N SER A 107 21.54 -16.38 -24.36
CA SER A 107 22.27 -17.65 -24.29
C SER A 107 21.47 -18.72 -23.56
N PRO A 108 21.67 -20.03 -23.86
CA PRO A 108 20.94 -21.09 -23.17
C PRO A 108 21.09 -21.04 -21.65
N THR A 109 19.99 -21.21 -20.91
CA THR A 109 19.95 -21.24 -19.44
C THR A 109 20.98 -22.18 -18.77
N PRO A 110 21.34 -23.36 -19.31
CA PRO A 110 22.41 -24.19 -18.74
C PRO A 110 23.78 -23.50 -18.69
N THR A 111 24.06 -22.59 -19.62
CA THR A 111 25.29 -21.81 -19.63
C THR A 111 25.33 -20.81 -18.49
N LEU A 112 24.22 -20.10 -18.25
CA LEU A 112 24.08 -19.18 -17.11
C LEU A 112 24.24 -19.90 -15.77
N ARG A 113 23.63 -21.08 -15.63
CA ARG A 113 23.73 -21.90 -14.40
C ARG A 113 25.17 -22.32 -14.11
N ARG A 114 25.96 -22.72 -15.16
CA ARG A 114 27.36 -23.04 -14.99
C ARG A 114 28.16 -21.82 -14.55
N LEU A 115 27.94 -20.69 -15.20
CA LEU A 115 28.61 -19.44 -14.86
C LEU A 115 28.33 -19.02 -13.40
N ALA A 116 27.09 -19.08 -12.97
CA ALA A 116 26.71 -18.76 -11.60
C ALA A 116 27.36 -19.72 -10.59
N ALA A 117 27.43 -21.02 -10.92
CA ALA A 117 28.10 -22.00 -10.07
C ALA A 117 29.60 -21.77 -10.00
N ASP A 118 30.26 -21.49 -11.13
CA ASP A 118 31.70 -21.21 -11.20
C ASP A 118 32.07 -19.92 -10.43
N ARG A 119 31.13 -19.00 -10.29
CA ARG A 119 31.28 -17.73 -9.56
C ARG A 119 30.67 -17.74 -8.15
N GLU A 120 30.14 -18.86 -7.69
CA GLU A 120 29.52 -19.02 -6.37
C GLU A 120 28.39 -18.02 -6.11
N LEU A 121 27.58 -17.69 -7.14
CA LEU A 121 26.46 -16.75 -7.00
C LEU A 121 25.26 -17.44 -6.34
N GLU A 122 24.84 -16.92 -5.20
CA GLU A 122 23.68 -17.43 -4.43
C GLU A 122 22.41 -16.61 -4.68
N GLY A 123 21.23 -17.24 -4.45
CA GLY A 123 19.93 -16.56 -4.53
C GLY A 123 19.56 -16.10 -5.95
N VAL A 124 19.97 -16.89 -6.98
CA VAL A 124 19.76 -16.54 -8.38
C VAL A 124 18.79 -17.50 -9.07
N PHE A 125 17.75 -16.94 -9.68
CA PHE A 125 16.86 -17.62 -10.61
C PHE A 125 17.32 -17.35 -12.03
N PHE A 126 17.03 -18.28 -12.93
CA PHE A 126 17.48 -18.20 -14.33
C PHE A 126 16.30 -18.14 -15.28
N SER A 127 16.42 -17.32 -16.34
CA SER A 127 15.44 -17.23 -17.41
C SER A 127 16.11 -17.09 -18.77
N ASP A 128 15.36 -17.42 -19.80
CA ASP A 128 15.70 -17.07 -21.18
C ASP A 128 15.29 -15.60 -21.42
N ARG A 129 15.83 -14.99 -22.49
CA ARG A 129 15.49 -13.61 -22.91
C ARG A 129 14.15 -13.52 -23.65
N ASP A 130 13.43 -14.64 -23.84
CA ASP A 130 12.07 -14.61 -24.35
C ASP A 130 11.14 -13.86 -23.40
N HIS A 131 10.37 -12.91 -23.95
CA HIS A 131 9.53 -12.00 -23.14
C HIS A 131 8.51 -12.73 -22.30
N GLU A 132 7.83 -13.72 -22.85
CA GLU A 132 6.78 -14.45 -22.13
C GLU A 132 7.39 -15.32 -21.02
N VAL A 133 8.54 -15.95 -21.31
CA VAL A 133 9.26 -16.78 -20.34
C VAL A 133 9.79 -15.93 -19.20
N LEU A 134 10.37 -14.77 -19.50
CA LEU A 134 10.93 -13.87 -18.50
C LEU A 134 9.83 -13.27 -17.63
N ILE A 135 8.75 -12.74 -18.20
CA ILE A 135 7.61 -12.19 -17.44
C ILE A 135 7.01 -13.27 -16.53
N ARG A 136 6.82 -14.50 -17.04
CA ARG A 136 6.33 -15.61 -16.22
C ARG A 136 7.28 -15.92 -15.05
N LYS A 137 8.59 -15.91 -15.30
CA LYS A 137 9.59 -16.11 -14.26
C LYS A 137 9.54 -15.02 -13.19
N ILE A 138 9.32 -13.76 -13.58
CA ILE A 138 9.13 -12.67 -12.64
C ILE A 138 7.87 -12.90 -11.78
N CYS A 139 6.76 -13.31 -12.40
CA CYS A 139 5.54 -13.65 -11.65
C CYS A 139 5.77 -14.82 -10.66
N ASP A 140 6.48 -15.88 -11.07
CA ASP A 140 6.79 -17.01 -10.19
C ASP A 140 7.62 -16.59 -8.95
N VAL A 141 8.62 -15.71 -9.16
CA VAL A 141 9.47 -15.21 -8.06
C VAL A 141 8.71 -14.23 -7.18
N PHE A 142 7.87 -13.37 -7.78
CA PHE A 142 6.95 -12.52 -7.05
C PHE A 142 6.06 -13.34 -6.11
N ASP A 143 5.41 -14.39 -6.61
CA ASP A 143 4.56 -15.27 -5.80
C ASP A 143 5.33 -15.92 -4.64
N LEU A 144 6.57 -16.35 -4.91
CA LEU A 144 7.43 -16.91 -3.87
C LEU A 144 7.72 -15.90 -2.78
N THR A 145 8.01 -14.65 -3.15
CA THR A 145 8.30 -13.56 -2.23
C THR A 145 7.07 -13.18 -1.42
N VAL A 146 5.92 -13.03 -2.08
CA VAL A 146 4.65 -12.67 -1.44
C VAL A 146 4.21 -13.74 -0.43
N ARG A 147 4.34 -15.02 -0.77
CA ARG A 147 4.00 -16.12 0.17
C ARG A 147 4.82 -16.08 1.47
N LYS A 148 6.06 -15.64 1.41
CA LYS A 148 6.90 -15.48 2.61
C LYS A 148 6.42 -14.34 3.51
N VAL A 149 5.74 -13.35 2.93
CA VAL A 149 5.30 -12.13 3.64
C VAL A 149 3.86 -12.23 4.14
N VAL A 150 3.04 -13.15 3.59
CA VAL A 150 1.61 -13.27 3.90
C VAL A 150 1.36 -14.26 5.03
N ASP A 151 1.86 -13.96 6.22
CA ASP A 151 1.43 -14.61 7.47
C ASP A 151 0.52 -13.66 8.29
N VAL A 152 -0.09 -14.19 9.35
CA VAL A 152 -1.00 -13.40 10.22
C VAL A 152 -0.30 -12.19 10.84
N ALA A 153 0.97 -12.31 11.24
CA ALA A 153 1.71 -11.22 11.89
C ALA A 153 2.00 -10.08 10.92
N ASN A 154 2.49 -10.43 9.72
CA ASN A 154 2.75 -9.46 8.66
C ASN A 154 1.46 -8.81 8.15
N MET A 155 0.40 -9.60 7.96
CA MET A 155 -0.91 -9.08 7.56
C MET A 155 -1.52 -8.12 8.58
N ARG A 156 -1.30 -8.35 9.89
CA ARG A 156 -1.63 -7.35 10.92
C ARG A 156 -0.94 -6.02 10.64
N GLY A 157 0.37 -6.06 10.39
CA GLY A 157 1.16 -4.86 10.06
C GLY A 157 0.64 -4.15 8.79
N ILE A 158 0.39 -4.91 7.73
CA ILE A 158 -0.13 -4.40 6.44
C ILE A 158 -1.49 -3.72 6.63
N VAL A 159 -2.44 -4.39 7.30
CA VAL A 159 -3.80 -3.85 7.50
C VAL A 159 -3.78 -2.63 8.41
N MET A 160 -2.99 -2.64 9.49
CA MET A 160 -2.86 -1.49 10.38
C MET A 160 -2.29 -0.27 9.66
N ALA A 161 -1.21 -0.44 8.92
CA ALA A 161 -0.58 0.64 8.17
C ALA A 161 -1.47 1.14 7.02
N GLY A 162 -2.06 0.24 6.23
CA GLY A 162 -2.94 0.61 5.11
C GLY A 162 -4.20 1.35 5.58
N VAL A 163 -4.78 0.96 6.71
CA VAL A 163 -5.92 1.70 7.29
C VAL A 163 -5.48 3.07 7.82
N ALA A 164 -4.27 3.20 8.38
CA ALA A 164 -3.76 4.50 8.80
C ALA A 164 -3.58 5.46 7.60
N ASP A 165 -3.07 4.97 6.46
CA ASP A 165 -2.96 5.76 5.24
C ASP A 165 -4.36 6.21 4.74
N ILE A 166 -5.35 5.32 4.76
CA ILE A 166 -6.74 5.63 4.43
C ILE A 166 -7.33 6.69 5.39
N ASP A 167 -7.06 6.58 6.69
CA ASP A 167 -7.50 7.56 7.70
C ASP A 167 -6.92 8.96 7.44
N HIS A 168 -5.66 9.06 7.01
CA HIS A 168 -5.06 10.32 6.59
C HIS A 168 -5.75 10.90 5.36
N GLN A 169 -5.95 10.10 4.31
CA GLN A 169 -6.64 10.53 3.10
C GLN A 169 -8.09 10.96 3.37
N LEU A 170 -8.80 10.27 4.26
CA LEU A 170 -10.15 10.66 4.69
C LEU A 170 -10.14 11.99 5.45
N SER A 171 -9.12 12.25 6.25
CA SER A 171 -8.96 13.52 6.95
C SER A 171 -8.72 14.67 5.97
N ASP A 172 -7.85 14.48 4.99
CA ASP A 172 -7.59 15.47 3.93
C ASP A 172 -8.85 15.73 3.10
N LEU A 173 -9.61 14.67 2.76
CA LEU A 173 -10.86 14.77 2.02
C LEU A 173 -11.90 15.57 2.84
N LEU A 174 -12.02 15.30 4.13
CA LEU A 174 -12.94 16.00 5.02
C LEU A 174 -12.62 17.48 5.12
N ILE A 175 -11.35 17.86 5.25
CA ILE A 175 -10.90 19.25 5.30
C ILE A 175 -11.28 19.96 3.99
N LYS A 176 -10.90 19.39 2.85
CA LYS A 176 -11.21 19.99 1.54
C LYS A 176 -12.70 20.12 1.29
N LEU A 177 -13.50 19.09 1.57
CA LEU A 177 -14.94 19.15 1.41
C LEU A 177 -15.59 20.15 2.35
N HIS A 178 -15.08 20.27 3.59
CA HIS A 178 -15.56 21.26 4.55
C HIS A 178 -15.28 22.69 4.08
N GLU A 179 -14.10 22.95 3.51
CA GLU A 179 -13.73 24.24 2.95
C GLU A 179 -14.65 24.68 1.81
N CYS A 180 -15.21 23.75 1.04
CA CYS A 180 -16.15 24.03 -0.05
C CYS A 180 -17.58 24.33 0.42
N LEU A 181 -17.92 24.11 1.70
CA LEU A 181 -19.26 24.41 2.24
C LEU A 181 -19.42 25.95 2.42
N ASP A 182 -20.62 26.42 2.28
CA ASP A 182 -20.98 27.78 2.73
C ASP A 182 -20.93 27.87 4.28
N ALA A 183 -20.95 29.09 4.80
CA ALA A 183 -20.80 29.34 6.24
C ALA A 183 -21.85 28.64 7.10
N GLU A 184 -23.11 28.60 6.65
CA GLU A 184 -24.19 27.92 7.38
C GLU A 184 -24.02 26.41 7.42
N ASN A 185 -23.64 25.81 6.28
CA ASN A 185 -23.40 24.38 6.20
C ASN A 185 -22.09 23.98 6.91
N LYS A 186 -21.06 24.83 6.94
CA LYS A 186 -19.85 24.62 7.75
C LYS A 186 -20.20 24.49 9.22
N GLU A 187 -20.93 25.44 9.75
CA GLU A 187 -21.36 25.45 11.15
C GLU A 187 -22.21 24.23 11.50
N LYS A 188 -23.21 23.90 10.66
CA LYS A 188 -24.07 22.72 10.84
C LYS A 188 -23.26 21.42 10.84
N HIS A 189 -22.32 21.30 9.91
CA HIS A 189 -21.47 20.09 9.79
C HIS A 189 -20.55 19.95 11.00
N HIS A 190 -19.92 21.04 11.42
CA HIS A 190 -19.07 21.11 12.57
C HIS A 190 -19.80 20.69 13.86
N LYS A 191 -20.95 21.30 14.12
CA LYS A 191 -21.83 20.95 15.27
C LYS A 191 -22.26 19.47 15.22
N LYS A 192 -22.58 18.95 14.04
CA LYS A 192 -22.99 17.54 13.89
C LYS A 192 -21.87 16.56 14.25
N ILE A 193 -20.62 16.82 13.81
CA ILE A 193 -19.48 15.98 14.17
C ILE A 193 -19.21 16.05 15.67
N PHE A 194 -19.14 17.24 16.22
CA PHE A 194 -18.89 17.46 17.64
C PHE A 194 -19.95 16.78 18.52
N LYS A 195 -21.21 16.90 18.15
CA LYS A 195 -22.31 16.21 18.83
C LYS A 195 -22.15 14.69 18.82
N ARG A 196 -21.79 14.09 17.69
CA ARG A 196 -21.55 12.64 17.59
C ARG A 196 -20.41 12.16 18.48
N MET A 197 -19.33 12.93 18.58
CA MET A 197 -18.21 12.61 19.48
C MET A 197 -18.66 12.60 20.94
N LEU A 198 -19.46 13.60 21.35
CA LEU A 198 -20.00 13.66 22.69
C LEU A 198 -21.02 12.53 23.00
N GLU A 199 -21.84 12.16 22.02
CA GLU A 199 -22.80 11.05 22.17
C GLU A 199 -22.09 9.71 22.35
N ARG A 200 -20.94 9.51 21.71
CA ARG A 200 -20.12 8.32 21.87
C ARG A 200 -19.52 8.21 23.29
N GLU A 201 -18.97 9.30 23.81
CA GLU A 201 -18.54 9.40 25.20
C GLU A 201 -19.67 9.10 26.19
N ARG A 202 -20.87 9.54 25.86
CA ARG A 202 -22.08 9.24 26.62
C ARG A 202 -22.38 7.75 26.66
N SER A 203 -22.26 7.03 25.53
CA SER A 203 -22.56 5.61 25.44
C SER A 203 -21.64 4.75 26.32
N VAL A 204 -20.36 5.10 26.42
CA VAL A 204 -19.41 4.44 27.33
C VAL A 204 -19.81 4.65 28.80
N LYS A 205 -20.29 5.83 29.16
CA LYS A 205 -20.74 6.14 30.54
C LYS A 205 -22.03 5.43 30.92
N LEU A 206 -22.89 5.06 29.96
CA LEU A 206 -24.11 4.27 30.21
C LEU A 206 -23.83 2.81 30.53
N LEU A 207 -22.65 2.30 30.19
CA LEU A 207 -22.22 0.94 30.54
C LEU A 207 -21.77 0.81 32.01
N VAL A 208 -21.53 1.94 32.67
CA VAL A 208 -21.26 1.95 34.11
C VAL A 208 -22.62 1.84 34.79
N GLN A 209 -22.94 0.66 35.32
CA GLN A 209 -24.10 0.42 36.15
C GLN A 209 -23.93 1.16 37.48
N ASP A 210 -24.16 2.46 37.49
CA ASP A 210 -24.13 3.22 38.72
C ASP A 210 -25.53 3.55 39.15
N GLN A 211 -25.77 3.36 40.43
CA GLN A 211 -27.09 3.55 41.08
C GLN A 211 -27.45 5.01 41.32
N ASP A 212 -26.50 5.94 41.00
CA ASP A 212 -26.72 7.38 41.21
C ASP A 212 -27.25 8.07 39.94
N ASN A 213 -28.56 8.03 39.78
CA ASN A 213 -29.29 8.67 38.69
C ASN A 213 -29.03 10.19 38.58
N ASP A 214 -28.64 10.87 39.67
CA ASP A 214 -28.45 12.31 39.67
C ASP A 214 -27.07 12.70 39.12
N LEU A 215 -26.05 11.88 39.37
CA LEU A 215 -24.72 12.07 38.76
C LEU A 215 -24.81 11.92 37.24
N LEU A 216 -25.53 10.90 36.75
CA LEU A 216 -25.72 10.68 35.31
C LEU A 216 -26.48 11.86 34.66
N LYS A 217 -27.55 12.37 35.31
CA LYS A 217 -28.27 13.54 34.83
C LYS A 217 -27.39 14.78 34.72
N ASN A 218 -26.52 15.01 35.70
CA ASN A 218 -25.58 16.13 35.70
C ASN A 218 -24.52 15.99 34.59
N VAL A 219 -24.02 14.79 34.36
CA VAL A 219 -23.13 14.50 33.24
C VAL A 219 -23.82 14.74 31.90
N TYR A 220 -25.06 14.32 31.75
CA TYR A 220 -25.86 14.57 30.53
C TYR A 220 -26.11 16.07 30.28
N ALA A 221 -26.43 16.82 31.34
CA ALA A 221 -26.62 18.25 31.23
C ALA A 221 -25.32 18.97 30.83
N ALA A 222 -24.19 18.55 31.39
CA ALA A 222 -22.86 19.07 31.01
C ALA A 222 -22.49 18.74 29.57
N ILE A 223 -22.72 17.51 29.12
CA ILE A 223 -22.46 17.12 27.72
C ILE A 223 -23.36 17.90 26.76
N LYS A 224 -24.62 18.12 27.11
CA LYS A 224 -25.53 18.93 26.30
C LYS A 224 -25.07 20.39 26.21
N SER A 225 -24.63 20.98 27.32
CA SER A 225 -24.09 22.32 27.33
C SER A 225 -22.78 22.43 26.50
N LEU A 226 -21.91 21.43 26.56
CA LEU A 226 -20.71 21.36 25.72
C LEU A 226 -21.04 21.26 24.22
N ALA A 227 -22.13 20.59 23.86
CA ALA A 227 -22.58 20.48 22.47
C ALA A 227 -23.08 21.81 21.88
N GLU A 228 -23.40 22.79 22.73
CA GLU A 228 -23.79 24.15 22.34
C GLU A 228 -22.58 25.08 22.16
N LEU A 229 -21.38 24.68 22.62
CA LEU A 229 -20.16 25.43 22.42
C LEU A 229 -19.68 25.27 20.96
N GLU A 230 -19.19 26.38 20.40
CA GLU A 230 -18.57 26.34 19.07
C GLU A 230 -17.12 25.81 19.19
N PRO A 231 -16.81 24.69 18.56
CA PRO A 231 -15.42 24.24 18.47
C PRO A 231 -14.63 25.23 17.61
N LYS A 232 -13.45 25.61 18.09
CA LYS A 232 -12.67 26.74 17.54
C LYS A 232 -12.10 26.50 16.14
N ASN A 233 -11.90 25.25 15.74
CA ASN A 233 -11.25 24.92 14.46
C ASN A 233 -11.64 23.50 14.03
N PHE A 234 -12.04 23.33 12.77
CA PHE A 234 -12.43 22.03 12.20
C PHE A 234 -11.25 21.06 12.12
N ASP A 235 -10.07 21.54 11.74
CA ASP A 235 -8.86 20.71 11.64
C ASP A 235 -8.46 20.15 13.00
N SER A 236 -8.57 20.97 14.05
CA SER A 236 -8.32 20.51 15.42
C SER A 236 -9.32 19.45 15.86
N LEU A 237 -10.57 19.53 15.41
CA LEU A 237 -11.61 18.54 15.70
C LEU A 237 -11.29 17.20 15.03
N ILE A 238 -10.87 17.20 13.76
CA ILE A 238 -10.49 16.00 13.01
C ILE A 238 -9.27 15.32 13.63
N GLY A 239 -8.34 16.09 14.19
CA GLY A 239 -7.15 15.58 14.87
C GLY A 239 -7.39 14.92 16.23
N LEU A 240 -8.60 15.04 16.79
CA LEU A 240 -8.90 14.43 18.08
C LEU A 240 -9.03 12.90 17.97
N ARG A 241 -8.55 12.20 19.01
CA ARG A 241 -8.65 10.75 19.12
C ARG A 241 -10.10 10.24 19.11
N GLU A 242 -11.00 11.02 19.68
CA GLU A 242 -12.43 10.75 19.76
C GLU A 242 -13.12 10.78 18.39
N PHE A 243 -12.51 11.46 17.39
CA PHE A 243 -12.95 11.43 16.00
C PHE A 243 -12.28 10.26 15.26
N ASP A 244 -12.75 9.07 15.56
CA ASP A 244 -12.16 7.82 15.09
C ASP A 244 -12.42 7.53 13.60
N SER A 245 -11.80 6.46 13.10
CA SER A 245 -11.89 6.01 11.70
C SER A 245 -13.33 5.81 11.23
N TYR A 246 -14.22 5.22 12.04
CA TYR A 246 -15.63 5.08 11.68
C TYR A 246 -16.32 6.43 11.51
N SER A 247 -16.05 7.36 12.41
CA SER A 247 -16.59 8.72 12.34
C SER A 247 -16.10 9.46 11.11
N ARG A 248 -14.82 9.28 10.73
CA ARG A 248 -14.23 9.84 9.49
C ARG A 248 -14.93 9.29 8.24
N VAL A 249 -15.10 7.98 8.14
CA VAL A 249 -15.81 7.34 7.03
C VAL A 249 -17.24 7.88 6.91
N GLU A 250 -17.99 7.94 8.01
CA GLU A 250 -19.38 8.41 7.99
C GLU A 250 -19.49 9.91 7.64
N ALA A 251 -18.58 10.72 8.15
CA ALA A 251 -18.57 12.14 7.85
C ALA A 251 -18.21 12.38 6.37
N ALA A 252 -17.17 11.70 5.84
CA ALA A 252 -16.76 11.80 4.45
C ALA A 252 -17.88 11.33 3.51
N ALA A 253 -18.46 10.16 3.74
CA ALA A 253 -19.58 9.65 2.95
C ALA A 253 -20.79 10.60 2.98
N SER A 254 -21.11 11.18 4.16
CA SER A 254 -22.19 12.16 4.30
C SER A 254 -21.93 13.46 3.54
N LEU A 255 -20.67 13.93 3.49
CA LEU A 255 -20.30 15.12 2.73
C LEU A 255 -20.29 14.85 1.23
N CYS A 256 -19.68 13.76 0.77
CA CYS A 256 -19.69 13.40 -0.65
C CYS A 256 -21.12 13.31 -1.20
N GLY A 257 -22.06 12.76 -0.43
CA GLY A 257 -23.48 12.69 -0.82
C GLY A 257 -24.17 14.05 -0.98
N LYS A 258 -23.56 15.16 -0.52
CA LYS A 258 -24.10 16.51 -0.72
C LYS A 258 -23.64 17.16 -2.04
N TYR A 259 -22.55 16.67 -2.60
CA TYR A 259 -22.01 17.16 -3.87
C TYR A 259 -22.45 16.24 -5.00
N GLN A 260 -23.18 16.76 -5.99
CA GLN A 260 -23.69 15.97 -7.11
C GLN A 260 -22.55 15.22 -7.82
N ALA A 261 -21.39 15.85 -8.00
CA ALA A 261 -20.21 15.27 -8.64
C ALA A 261 -19.57 14.11 -7.85
N LEU A 262 -19.89 13.97 -6.56
CA LEU A 262 -19.31 12.97 -5.66
C LEU A 262 -20.37 12.05 -5.03
N SER A 263 -21.62 12.12 -5.48
CA SER A 263 -22.73 11.37 -4.88
C SER A 263 -22.54 9.85 -4.96
N ASP A 264 -21.93 9.38 -6.04
CA ASP A 264 -21.69 7.95 -6.28
C ASP A 264 -20.53 7.41 -5.41
N GLU A 265 -19.63 8.31 -4.99
CA GLU A 265 -18.47 7.96 -4.15
C GLU A 265 -18.87 7.60 -2.72
N LYS A 266 -20.06 8.04 -2.28
CA LYS A 266 -20.59 7.75 -0.92
C LYS A 266 -20.53 6.26 -0.60
N ARG A 267 -21.03 5.40 -1.49
CA ARG A 267 -21.05 3.94 -1.27
C ARG A 267 -19.67 3.35 -1.13
N ILE A 268 -18.73 3.78 -1.98
CA ILE A 268 -17.36 3.28 -1.99
C ILE A 268 -16.63 3.67 -0.69
N ILE A 269 -16.87 4.90 -0.20
CA ILE A 269 -16.34 5.33 1.10
C ILE A 269 -16.92 4.50 2.25
N GLU A 270 -18.24 4.19 2.22
CA GLU A 270 -18.87 3.36 3.25
C GLU A 270 -18.31 1.92 3.27
N GLU A 271 -17.85 1.38 2.16
CA GLU A 271 -17.23 0.05 2.07
C GLU A 271 -15.89 -0.03 2.84
N ILE A 272 -15.23 1.09 3.14
CA ILE A 272 -14.04 1.15 4.00
C ILE A 272 -14.32 0.58 5.40
N LYS A 273 -15.58 0.61 5.88
CA LYS A 273 -15.96 0.03 7.16
C LYS A 273 -15.62 -1.46 7.27
N PHE A 274 -15.62 -2.17 6.16
CA PHE A 274 -15.18 -3.57 6.12
C PHE A 274 -13.71 -3.71 6.55
N LEU A 275 -12.83 -2.85 6.05
CA LEU A 275 -11.42 -2.84 6.45
C LEU A 275 -11.25 -2.48 7.93
N LEU A 276 -12.07 -1.57 8.46
CA LEU A 276 -12.02 -1.18 9.88
C LEU A 276 -12.41 -2.34 10.80
N LYS A 277 -13.39 -3.17 10.42
CA LYS A 277 -13.77 -4.38 11.15
C LYS A 277 -12.59 -5.37 11.22
N TRP A 278 -11.98 -5.67 10.08
CA TRP A 278 -10.82 -6.54 10.02
C TRP A 278 -9.62 -5.98 10.74
N ARG A 279 -9.35 -4.68 10.63
CA ARG A 279 -8.30 -4.01 11.41
C ARG A 279 -8.50 -4.22 12.92
N ASN A 280 -9.73 -4.05 13.40
CA ASN A 280 -10.06 -4.22 14.82
C ASN A 280 -9.90 -5.69 15.26
N ALA A 281 -10.40 -6.65 14.47
CA ALA A 281 -10.23 -8.06 14.75
C ALA A 281 -8.75 -8.45 14.82
N LEU A 282 -7.97 -8.09 13.80
CA LEU A 282 -6.54 -8.37 13.74
C LEU A 282 -5.75 -7.70 14.89
N ALA A 283 -6.14 -6.48 15.32
CA ALA A 283 -5.46 -5.75 16.39
C ALA A 283 -5.73 -6.32 17.79
N HIS A 284 -6.95 -6.77 18.06
CA HIS A 284 -7.42 -6.99 19.42
C HIS A 284 -7.83 -8.42 19.74
N GLN A 285 -8.01 -9.28 18.73
CA GLN A 285 -8.41 -10.67 18.96
C GLN A 285 -7.21 -11.63 18.96
N CYS A 286 -7.31 -12.67 19.78
CA CYS A 286 -6.49 -13.87 19.67
C CYS A 286 -7.26 -14.85 18.77
N PRO A 287 -6.79 -15.15 17.54
CA PRO A 287 -7.51 -16.04 16.64
C PRO A 287 -7.53 -17.47 17.19
N THR A 288 -8.59 -18.20 16.90
CA THR A 288 -8.57 -19.66 17.03
C THR A 288 -7.85 -20.27 15.84
N ASN A 289 -7.05 -21.30 16.09
CA ASN A 289 -6.34 -22.03 15.03
C ASN A 289 -6.87 -23.46 14.97
N ASN A 290 -7.50 -23.79 13.84
CA ASN A 290 -7.98 -25.14 13.55
C ASN A 290 -7.23 -25.66 12.32
N GLU A 291 -6.38 -26.66 12.49
CA GLU A 291 -5.63 -27.32 11.41
C GLU A 291 -4.83 -26.36 10.50
N GLY A 292 -4.28 -25.27 11.10
CA GLY A 292 -3.48 -24.29 10.38
C GLY A 292 -4.28 -23.10 9.82
N ILE A 293 -5.61 -23.12 9.92
CA ILE A 293 -6.47 -22.02 9.51
C ILE A 293 -6.81 -21.18 10.74
N TYR A 294 -6.43 -19.91 10.70
CA TYR A 294 -6.80 -18.93 11.71
C TYR A 294 -8.22 -18.43 11.47
N THR A 295 -8.97 -18.21 12.54
CA THR A 295 -10.34 -17.67 12.48
C THR A 295 -10.45 -16.46 13.39
N PHE A 296 -11.02 -15.38 12.88
CA PHE A 296 -11.32 -14.13 13.58
C PHE A 296 -12.83 -13.84 13.54
N GLU A 297 -13.28 -12.92 14.39
CA GLU A 297 -14.65 -12.43 14.40
C GLU A 297 -14.67 -10.93 14.07
N PRO A 298 -14.57 -10.53 12.80
CA PRO A 298 -14.62 -9.11 12.41
C PRO A 298 -15.97 -8.48 12.71
N ASP A 299 -17.04 -9.25 12.62
CA ASP A 299 -18.38 -8.93 13.13
C ASP A 299 -18.69 -9.78 14.38
N GLU A 300 -19.32 -9.19 15.37
CA GLU A 300 -19.63 -9.83 16.64
C GLU A 300 -20.42 -11.14 16.44
N GLY A 301 -19.87 -12.23 16.94
CA GLY A 301 -20.47 -13.57 16.85
C GLY A 301 -20.43 -14.21 15.45
N VAL A 302 -19.71 -13.64 14.49
CA VAL A 302 -19.56 -14.21 13.14
C VAL A 302 -18.10 -14.57 12.90
N PRO A 303 -17.69 -15.85 13.12
CA PRO A 303 -16.34 -16.28 12.85
C PRO A 303 -16.09 -16.38 11.34
N GLU A 304 -14.98 -15.80 10.89
CA GLU A 304 -14.53 -15.83 9.50
C GLU A 304 -13.10 -16.38 9.39
N PRO A 305 -12.82 -17.25 8.41
CA PRO A 305 -11.47 -17.78 8.19
C PRO A 305 -10.53 -16.67 7.68
N PHE A 306 -9.30 -16.74 8.14
CA PHE A 306 -8.21 -15.89 7.69
C PHE A 306 -7.23 -16.74 6.89
N ASP A 307 -7.58 -16.99 5.65
CA ASP A 307 -6.88 -17.79 4.65
C ASP A 307 -6.26 -16.91 3.55
N ASP A 308 -5.65 -17.53 2.57
CA ASP A 308 -5.04 -16.83 1.42
C ASP A 308 -6.06 -15.98 0.65
N ALA A 309 -7.30 -16.45 0.51
CA ALA A 309 -8.35 -15.70 -0.18
C ALA A 309 -8.72 -14.42 0.61
N ARG A 310 -8.82 -14.52 1.93
CA ARG A 310 -9.10 -13.37 2.79
C ARG A 310 -7.95 -12.37 2.82
N THR A 311 -6.71 -12.86 2.88
CA THR A 311 -5.52 -11.99 2.86
C THR A 311 -5.39 -11.26 1.53
N LEU A 312 -5.71 -11.90 0.43
CA LEU A 312 -5.77 -11.29 -0.90
C LEU A 312 -6.89 -10.24 -0.99
N ASP A 313 -8.11 -10.55 -0.53
CA ASP A 313 -9.24 -9.60 -0.53
C ASP A 313 -8.89 -8.33 0.27
N LEU A 314 -8.29 -8.48 1.44
CA LEU A 314 -7.87 -7.33 2.26
C LEU A 314 -6.83 -6.46 1.56
N ARG A 315 -5.80 -7.05 0.94
CA ARG A 315 -4.78 -6.28 0.20
C ARG A 315 -5.39 -5.52 -0.97
N LYS A 316 -6.25 -6.19 -1.77
CA LYS A 316 -6.95 -5.54 -2.89
C LYS A 316 -7.77 -4.35 -2.42
N ARG A 317 -8.60 -4.53 -1.39
CA ARG A 317 -9.42 -3.44 -0.86
C ARG A 317 -8.60 -2.28 -0.30
N LEU A 318 -7.52 -2.56 0.41
CA LEU A 318 -6.61 -1.52 0.92
C LEU A 318 -6.04 -0.68 -0.24
N ARG A 319 -5.56 -1.35 -1.28
CA ARG A 319 -5.04 -0.70 -2.49
C ARG A 319 -6.12 0.12 -3.20
N ASP A 320 -7.25 -0.51 -3.48
CA ASP A 320 -8.32 0.09 -4.28
C ASP A 320 -8.92 1.31 -3.57
N HIS A 321 -9.19 1.24 -2.26
CA HIS A 321 -9.70 2.39 -1.51
C HIS A 321 -8.69 3.53 -1.42
N ARG A 322 -7.39 3.23 -1.27
CA ARG A 322 -6.33 4.25 -1.25
C ARG A 322 -6.26 4.99 -2.58
N LEU A 323 -6.27 4.27 -3.71
CA LEU A 323 -6.25 4.87 -5.04
C LEU A 323 -7.52 5.67 -5.32
N HIS A 324 -8.66 5.13 -4.94
CA HIS A 324 -9.95 5.78 -5.13
C HIS A 324 -10.07 7.08 -4.31
N LEU A 325 -9.63 7.09 -3.05
CA LEU A 325 -9.59 8.32 -2.24
C LEU A 325 -8.65 9.37 -2.84
N ALA A 326 -7.49 8.96 -3.36
CA ALA A 326 -6.60 9.87 -4.07
C ALA A 326 -7.27 10.49 -5.30
N GLU A 327 -8.04 9.70 -6.07
CA GLU A 327 -8.83 10.18 -7.21
C GLU A 327 -9.93 11.16 -6.76
N ILE A 328 -10.72 10.82 -5.73
CA ILE A 328 -11.76 11.71 -5.19
C ILE A 328 -11.15 13.06 -4.77
N LEU A 329 -9.99 13.05 -4.12
CA LEU A 329 -9.29 14.27 -3.72
C LEU A 329 -8.96 15.22 -4.89
N THR A 330 -8.78 14.68 -6.09
CA THR A 330 -8.59 15.49 -7.31
C THR A 330 -9.88 16.06 -7.86
N LYS A 331 -11.03 15.41 -7.58
CA LYS A 331 -12.37 15.82 -8.06
C LYS A 331 -13.05 16.85 -7.16
N VAL A 332 -12.53 17.09 -5.94
CA VAL A 332 -13.10 18.09 -5.02
C VAL A 332 -12.94 19.48 -5.63
N PRO A 333 -14.04 20.29 -5.76
CA PRO A 333 -13.96 21.64 -6.29
C PRO A 333 -12.95 22.50 -5.49
N THR A 334 -12.20 23.34 -6.18
CA THR A 334 -11.39 24.35 -5.49
C THR A 334 -12.32 25.45 -4.95
N SER A 335 -12.11 25.84 -3.69
CA SER A 335 -12.86 26.90 -3.02
C SER A 335 -12.91 28.17 -3.89
N GLY A 336 -14.08 28.48 -4.47
CA GLY A 336 -14.32 29.67 -5.29
C GLY A 336 -15.10 29.45 -6.62
N GLN A 337 -15.51 28.21 -6.92
CA GLN A 337 -16.30 27.87 -8.12
C GLN A 337 -17.67 27.27 -7.78
N GLY A 338 -18.31 27.74 -6.74
CA GLY A 338 -19.68 27.37 -6.35
C GLY A 338 -20.61 28.56 -6.44
#